data_f2a52ee96ffe245da66fc851b26a948e
#
_entry.id   f2a52ee96ffe245da66fc851b26a948e
#
_cell.length_a   1.000
_cell.length_b   1.000
_cell.length_c   1.000
_cell.angle_alpha   90.00
_cell.angle_beta   90.00
_cell.angle_gamma   90.00
#
_symmetry.space_group_name_H-M   'P 1'
#
loop_
_entity.id
_entity.type
_entity.pdbx_description
1 polymer ?
#
loop_
_entity_poly.entity_id
_entity_poly.type
_entity_poly.pdbx_seq_one_letter_code
_entity_poly.pdbx_strand_id
1 'polypeptide(L)'
;PEALQRAKDVFVVQCCFGCRIGDFRRFTFDNISIEEGIPYIHYLPQKTHKDGLIRTEIKTPIIRIAYDIIMKYKGRLPSNALLPYYPDGNGETGYNYQIKKLLEYCEISRKVAMFSAALGTNEYKSIYEIASSKLARKTHVDLMNKVQIDKYAAGLHAKGSGAVDRYTGLGIKERFILMCAAFGCNQYEVDDDLSVME
;
A
#
# COMPACT_ATOMS: atom_id res chain seq x y z
N PRO A 1 -10.00 18.23 9.85
CA PRO A 1 -11.26 17.85 9.21
C PRO A 1 -11.34 16.35 9.01
N GLU A 2 -12.50 15.75 9.25
CA GLU A 2 -12.72 14.30 9.19
C GLU A 2 -12.31 13.68 7.84
N ALA A 3 -12.60 14.37 6.75
CA ALA A 3 -12.23 13.93 5.41
C ALA A 3 -10.71 13.76 5.22
N LEU A 4 -9.90 14.66 5.77
CA LEU A 4 -8.45 14.55 5.71
C LEU A 4 -7.91 13.44 6.62
N GLN A 5 -8.53 13.22 7.80
CA GLN A 5 -8.17 12.09 8.66
C GLN A 5 -8.42 10.76 7.97
N ARG A 6 -9.58 10.62 7.31
CA ARG A 6 -9.92 9.46 6.50
C ARG A 6 -8.95 9.27 5.33
N ALA A 7 -8.65 10.35 4.61
CA ALA A 7 -7.66 10.32 3.52
C ALA A 7 -6.29 9.88 4.01
N LYS A 8 -5.85 10.36 5.16
CA LYS A 8 -4.58 9.96 5.81
C LYS A 8 -4.58 8.47 6.10
N ASP A 9 -5.62 7.96 6.77
CA ASP A 9 -5.70 6.55 7.14
C ASP A 9 -5.63 5.64 5.89
N VAL A 10 -6.41 5.96 4.85
CA VAL A 10 -6.40 5.22 3.58
C VAL A 10 -5.03 5.30 2.88
N PHE A 11 -4.43 6.49 2.81
CA PHE A 11 -3.16 6.69 2.11
C PHE A 11 -1.98 6.02 2.82
N VAL A 12 -1.92 6.09 4.16
CA VAL A 12 -0.87 5.45 4.95
C VAL A 12 -0.93 3.93 4.79
N VAL A 13 -2.12 3.32 4.90
CA VAL A 13 -2.24 1.87 4.71
C VAL A 13 -1.89 1.46 3.28
N GLN A 14 -2.25 2.26 2.28
CA GLN A 14 -1.84 2.00 0.90
C GLN A 14 -0.31 2.09 0.73
N CYS A 15 0.36 3.00 1.43
CA CYS A 15 1.83 3.05 1.48
C CYS A 15 2.40 1.77 2.10
N CYS A 16 1.82 1.27 3.19
CA CYS A 16 2.27 0.04 3.83
C CYS A 16 2.09 -1.19 2.94
N PHE A 17 1.03 -1.26 2.14
CA PHE A 17 0.78 -2.41 1.26
C PHE A 17 1.48 -2.30 -0.10
N GLY A 18 1.76 -1.11 -0.60
CA GLY A 18 2.41 -0.88 -1.89
C GLY A 18 1.62 -1.37 -3.11
N CYS A 19 0.38 -1.80 -2.94
CA CYS A 19 -0.45 -2.34 -4.01
C CYS A 19 -1.04 -1.27 -4.94
N ARG A 20 -1.60 -1.69 -6.09
CA ARG A 20 -2.34 -0.78 -6.98
C ARG A 20 -3.66 -0.38 -6.35
N ILE A 21 -4.12 0.84 -6.64
CA ILE A 21 -5.40 1.36 -6.13
C ILE A 21 -6.59 0.47 -6.54
N GLY A 22 -6.58 -0.09 -7.74
CA GLY A 22 -7.64 -1.00 -8.21
C GLY A 22 -7.74 -2.28 -7.40
N ASP A 23 -6.62 -2.80 -6.87
CA ASP A 23 -6.60 -3.93 -5.95
C ASP A 23 -6.97 -3.48 -4.54
N PHE A 24 -6.33 -2.42 -4.04
CA PHE A 24 -6.46 -1.90 -2.68
C PHE A 24 -7.91 -1.60 -2.26
N ARG A 25 -8.69 -0.92 -3.12
CA ARG A 25 -10.08 -0.52 -2.82
C ARG A 25 -11.06 -1.68 -2.66
N ARG A 26 -10.64 -2.91 -3.00
CA ARG A 26 -11.48 -4.11 -2.91
C ARG A 26 -11.21 -4.95 -1.67
N PHE A 27 -10.22 -4.57 -0.88
CA PHE A 27 -9.84 -5.34 0.29
C PHE A 27 -10.91 -5.29 1.36
N THR A 28 -11.23 -6.45 1.87
CA THR A 28 -12.09 -6.69 3.02
C THR A 28 -11.30 -7.38 4.12
N PHE A 29 -11.86 -7.52 5.29
CA PHE A 29 -11.26 -8.33 6.36
C PHE A 29 -11.11 -9.81 5.96
N ASP A 30 -11.89 -10.29 4.97
CA ASP A 30 -11.77 -11.66 4.46
C ASP A 30 -10.48 -11.91 3.65
N ASN A 31 -9.77 -10.83 3.27
CA ASN A 31 -8.45 -10.93 2.66
C ASN A 31 -7.31 -11.03 3.70
N ILE A 32 -7.61 -11.01 5.00
CA ILE A 32 -6.61 -11.16 6.04
C ILE A 32 -6.51 -12.62 6.44
N SER A 33 -5.27 -13.10 6.52
CA SER A 33 -4.93 -14.40 7.11
C SER A 33 -3.77 -14.22 8.07
N ILE A 34 -3.53 -15.19 8.92
CA ILE A 34 -2.46 -15.20 9.91
C ILE A 34 -1.55 -16.38 9.65
N GLU A 35 -0.25 -16.17 9.68
CA GLU A 35 0.79 -17.19 9.56
C GLU A 35 1.86 -16.92 10.63
N GLU A 36 2.09 -17.86 11.54
CA GLU A 36 3.00 -17.72 12.69
C GLU A 36 2.74 -16.45 13.53
N GLY A 37 1.48 -16.12 13.82
CA GLY A 37 1.09 -14.92 14.57
C GLY A 37 1.19 -13.61 13.77
N ILE A 38 1.61 -13.65 12.51
CA ILE A 38 1.78 -12.47 11.67
C ILE A 38 0.57 -12.32 10.74
N PRO A 39 -0.22 -11.24 10.87
CA PRO A 39 -1.32 -10.98 9.95
C PRO A 39 -0.77 -10.51 8.60
N TYR A 40 -1.37 -11.01 7.52
CA TYR A 40 -1.05 -10.58 6.18
C TYR A 40 -2.30 -10.46 5.31
N ILE A 41 -2.25 -9.56 4.32
CA ILE A 41 -3.28 -9.47 3.29
C ILE A 41 -2.89 -10.32 2.09
N HIS A 42 -3.86 -11.06 1.55
CA HIS A 42 -3.65 -11.86 0.35
C HIS A 42 -4.68 -11.56 -0.73
N TYR A 43 -4.25 -11.54 -1.98
CA TYR A 43 -5.12 -11.23 -3.11
C TYR A 43 -4.54 -11.64 -4.46
N LEU A 44 -5.42 -11.77 -5.46
CA LEU A 44 -5.05 -11.95 -6.86
C LEU A 44 -5.10 -10.60 -7.58
N PRO A 45 -3.97 -10.08 -8.14
CA PRO A 45 -3.94 -8.80 -8.83
C PRO A 45 -4.83 -8.77 -10.07
N GLN A 46 -5.55 -7.65 -10.30
CA GLN A 46 -6.44 -7.50 -11.45
C GLN A 46 -5.70 -7.31 -12.79
N LYS A 47 -4.59 -6.57 -12.79
CA LYS A 47 -3.93 -6.10 -14.03
C LYS A 47 -2.82 -7.03 -14.58
N THR A 48 -2.63 -8.21 -14.04
CA THR A 48 -1.61 -9.14 -14.54
C THR A 48 -2.16 -10.11 -15.60
N HIS A 49 -3.16 -9.68 -16.37
CA HIS A 49 -3.62 -10.43 -17.53
C HIS A 49 -2.74 -10.13 -18.76
N LYS A 50 -1.79 -10.99 -19.00
CA LYS A 50 -1.43 -11.42 -20.37
C LYS A 50 -2.05 -12.80 -20.52
N ASP A 51 -2.77 -13.01 -21.61
CA ASP A 51 -3.43 -14.26 -21.89
C ASP A 51 -2.47 -15.44 -21.67
N GLY A 52 -2.90 -16.44 -20.87
CA GLY A 52 -2.16 -17.67 -20.64
C GLY A 52 -1.23 -17.70 -19.41
N LEU A 53 -1.06 -16.62 -18.63
CA LEU A 53 -0.24 -16.66 -17.41
C LEU A 53 -1.07 -16.99 -16.15
N ILE A 54 -0.60 -17.97 -15.40
CA ILE A 54 -1.15 -18.32 -14.08
C ILE A 54 -1.01 -17.10 -13.16
N ARG A 55 -2.13 -16.66 -12.57
CA ARG A 55 -2.10 -15.59 -11.56
C ARG A 55 -1.41 -16.10 -10.30
N THR A 56 -0.40 -15.39 -9.85
CA THR A 56 0.22 -15.66 -8.56
C THR A 56 -0.45 -14.80 -7.49
N GLU A 57 -0.87 -15.44 -6.42
CA GLU A 57 -1.36 -14.75 -5.22
C GLU A 57 -0.26 -13.88 -4.63
N ILE A 58 -0.62 -12.66 -4.28
CA ILE A 58 0.26 -11.74 -3.54
C ILE A 58 -0.11 -11.82 -2.08
N LYS A 59 0.89 -12.00 -1.23
CA LYS A 59 0.78 -11.97 0.23
C LYS A 59 1.65 -10.82 0.75
N THR A 60 1.07 -9.89 1.50
CA THR A 60 1.77 -8.73 2.06
C THR A 60 1.54 -8.67 3.56
N PRO A 61 2.58 -8.72 4.40
CA PRO A 61 2.43 -8.58 5.84
C PRO A 61 1.77 -7.27 6.23
N ILE A 62 0.97 -7.29 7.28
CA ILE A 62 0.34 -6.11 7.86
C ILE A 62 1.23 -5.64 9.00
N ILE A 63 2.01 -4.59 8.78
CA ILE A 63 2.87 -3.99 9.82
C ILE A 63 2.04 -3.17 10.80
N ARG A 64 2.56 -2.91 12.00
CA ARG A 64 1.85 -2.27 13.13
C ARG A 64 1.15 -0.97 12.73
N ILE A 65 1.78 -0.13 11.93
CA ILE A 65 1.18 1.14 11.45
C ILE A 65 -0.12 0.89 10.66
N ALA A 66 -0.12 -0.09 9.76
CA ALA A 66 -1.32 -0.44 8.99
C ALA A 66 -2.36 -1.14 9.86
N TYR A 67 -1.94 -2.04 10.72
CA TYR A 67 -2.80 -2.76 11.65
C TYR A 67 -3.60 -1.82 12.54
N ASP A 68 -2.95 -0.89 13.23
CA ASP A 68 -3.61 0.05 14.14
C ASP A 68 -4.68 0.90 13.42
N ILE A 69 -4.43 1.25 12.15
CA ILE A 69 -5.40 1.97 11.33
C ILE A 69 -6.57 1.07 10.92
N ILE A 70 -6.28 -0.13 10.43
CA ILE A 70 -7.31 -1.08 9.96
C ILE A 70 -8.26 -1.46 11.10
N MET A 71 -7.73 -1.73 12.29
CA MET A 71 -8.53 -2.14 13.43
C MET A 71 -9.50 -1.05 13.93
N LYS A 72 -9.28 0.23 13.62
CA LYS A 72 -10.27 1.30 13.86
C LYS A 72 -11.57 1.07 13.09
N TYR A 73 -11.50 0.37 11.96
CA TYR A 73 -12.63 0.18 11.04
C TYR A 73 -13.25 -1.21 11.11
N LYS A 74 -12.67 -2.13 11.87
CA LYS A 74 -13.18 -3.51 12.04
C LYS A 74 -14.66 -3.49 12.50
N GLY A 75 -15.53 -4.11 11.72
CA GLY A 75 -16.98 -4.19 12.02
C GLY A 75 -17.76 -2.87 11.88
N ARG A 76 -17.14 -1.80 11.36
CA ARG A 76 -17.79 -0.47 11.24
C ARG A 76 -18.15 -0.08 9.81
N LEU A 77 -17.64 -0.78 8.83
CA LEU A 77 -17.83 -0.47 7.41
C LEU A 77 -18.74 -1.50 6.73
N PRO A 78 -19.51 -1.09 5.71
CA PRO A 78 -20.34 -2.01 4.92
C PRO A 78 -19.47 -3.07 4.24
N SER A 79 -20.08 -4.23 3.98
CA SER A 79 -19.45 -5.34 3.23
C SER A 79 -18.10 -5.77 3.79
N ASN A 80 -17.90 -5.67 5.09
CA ASN A 80 -16.65 -6.03 5.77
C ASN A 80 -15.41 -5.33 5.17
N ALA A 81 -15.58 -4.13 4.58
CA ALA A 81 -14.51 -3.39 3.93
C ALA A 81 -13.38 -3.07 4.91
N LEU A 82 -12.14 -3.19 4.44
CA LEU A 82 -10.95 -2.97 5.25
C LEU A 82 -10.78 -1.51 5.66
N LEU A 83 -11.11 -0.58 4.77
CA LEU A 83 -10.94 0.87 4.96
C LEU A 83 -12.12 1.64 4.34
N PRO A 84 -12.38 2.86 4.84
CA PRO A 84 -13.44 3.71 4.32
C PRO A 84 -13.06 4.30 2.96
N TYR A 85 -13.03 3.46 1.93
CA TYR A 85 -12.77 3.93 0.59
C TYR A 85 -13.95 4.74 0.07
N TYR A 86 -13.67 5.86 -0.61
CA TYR A 86 -14.66 6.85 -1.04
C TYR A 86 -15.77 6.24 -1.91
N PRO A 87 -17.01 6.13 -1.41
CA PRO A 87 -18.12 5.56 -2.17
C PRO A 87 -18.78 6.56 -3.15
N ASP A 88 -18.41 7.83 -3.09
CA ASP A 88 -19.16 8.96 -3.62
C ASP A 88 -18.93 9.21 -5.10
N GLY A 89 -19.04 8.19 -5.94
CA GLY A 89 -19.08 8.35 -7.40
C GLY A 89 -17.82 8.91 -8.08
N ASN A 90 -16.96 9.62 -7.33
CA ASN A 90 -15.73 10.23 -7.85
C ASN A 90 -14.51 9.27 -7.82
N GLY A 91 -14.67 8.11 -7.23
CA GLY A 91 -13.70 7.00 -7.28
C GLY A 91 -12.24 7.43 -7.07
N GLU A 92 -11.36 7.03 -7.99
CA GLU A 92 -9.92 7.33 -7.93
C GLU A 92 -9.62 8.83 -8.03
N THR A 93 -10.42 9.60 -8.77
CA THR A 93 -10.24 11.05 -8.94
C THR A 93 -10.47 11.77 -7.61
N GLY A 94 -11.53 11.45 -6.89
CA GLY A 94 -11.82 12.01 -5.56
C GLY A 94 -10.71 11.67 -4.56
N TYR A 95 -10.23 10.43 -4.56
CA TYR A 95 -9.12 10.01 -3.71
C TYR A 95 -7.82 10.76 -4.02
N ASN A 96 -7.45 10.89 -5.29
CA ASN A 96 -6.27 11.65 -5.70
C ASN A 96 -6.35 13.13 -5.28
N TYR A 97 -7.54 13.73 -5.35
CA TYR A 97 -7.76 15.09 -4.85
C TYR A 97 -7.51 15.19 -3.34
N GLN A 98 -8.02 14.23 -2.57
CA GLN A 98 -7.81 14.20 -1.11
C GLN A 98 -6.34 13.98 -0.73
N ILE A 99 -5.60 13.15 -1.48
CA ILE A 99 -4.14 12.99 -1.28
C ILE A 99 -3.43 14.33 -1.45
N LYS A 100 -3.76 15.11 -2.50
CA LYS A 100 -3.16 16.43 -2.72
C LYS A 100 -3.44 17.37 -1.55
N LYS A 101 -4.70 17.45 -1.11
CA LYS A 101 -5.11 18.25 0.04
C LYS A 101 -4.45 17.80 1.34
N LEU A 102 -4.28 16.51 1.55
CA LEU A 102 -3.59 15.96 2.70
C LEU A 102 -2.11 16.40 2.73
N LEU A 103 -1.42 16.24 1.60
CA LEU A 103 0.01 16.62 1.51
C LEU A 103 0.21 18.13 1.65
N GLU A 104 -0.69 18.94 1.08
CA GLU A 104 -0.72 20.39 1.24
C GLU A 104 -0.92 20.78 2.72
N TYR A 105 -1.90 20.18 3.39
CA TYR A 105 -2.18 20.40 4.80
C TYR A 105 -1.01 20.01 5.72
N CYS A 106 -0.30 18.94 5.36
CA CYS A 106 0.90 18.49 6.08
C CYS A 106 2.17 19.25 5.67
N GLU A 107 2.06 20.30 4.86
CA GLU A 107 3.19 21.11 4.35
C GLU A 107 4.28 20.29 3.62
N ILE A 108 3.90 19.14 3.04
CA ILE A 108 4.81 18.31 2.26
C ILE A 108 4.93 18.90 0.86
N SER A 109 5.85 19.87 0.71
CA SER A 109 5.94 20.75 -0.46
C SER A 109 7.21 20.56 -1.31
N ARG A 110 7.98 19.47 -1.11
CA ARG A 110 9.19 19.23 -1.89
C ARG A 110 8.92 19.35 -3.38
N LYS A 111 9.87 19.99 -4.11
CA LYS A 111 9.75 20.17 -5.56
C LYS A 111 10.12 18.89 -6.32
N VAL A 112 9.38 18.62 -7.37
CA VAL A 112 9.57 17.48 -8.27
C VAL A 112 9.69 18.03 -9.68
N ALA A 113 10.76 17.65 -10.38
CA ALA A 113 10.92 17.97 -11.79
C ALA A 113 9.95 17.14 -12.64
N MET A 114 9.23 17.80 -13.53
CA MET A 114 8.35 17.19 -14.51
C MET A 114 8.73 17.71 -15.90
N PHE A 115 8.95 16.81 -16.84
CA PHE A 115 9.19 17.22 -18.23
C PHE A 115 7.87 17.68 -18.86
N SER A 116 7.87 18.93 -19.34
CA SER A 116 6.78 19.51 -20.11
C SER A 116 7.05 19.30 -21.60
N ALA A 117 6.35 18.37 -22.23
CA ALA A 117 6.50 18.13 -23.67
C ALA A 117 6.11 19.35 -24.53
N ALA A 118 5.21 20.19 -24.03
CA ALA A 118 4.77 21.40 -24.73
C ALA A 118 5.84 22.48 -24.75
N LEU A 119 6.68 22.57 -23.70
CA LEU A 119 7.73 23.57 -23.55
C LEU A 119 9.12 23.03 -23.85
N GLY A 120 9.28 21.69 -23.98
CA GLY A 120 10.58 21.04 -24.16
C GLY A 120 11.52 21.18 -22.96
N THR A 121 11.01 21.57 -21.78
CA THR A 121 11.79 21.88 -20.58
C THR A 121 11.23 21.19 -19.34
N ASN A 122 12.04 21.16 -18.26
CA ASN A 122 11.59 20.71 -16.96
C ASN A 122 10.86 21.83 -16.21
N GLU A 123 9.63 21.54 -15.78
CA GLU A 123 8.91 22.35 -14.80
C GLU A 123 9.06 21.74 -13.41
N TYR A 124 9.12 22.59 -12.38
CA TYR A 124 9.20 22.17 -10.98
C TYR A 124 7.88 22.45 -10.27
N LYS A 125 7.19 21.38 -9.87
CA LYS A 125 5.92 21.46 -9.15
C LYS A 125 6.07 20.91 -7.73
N SER A 126 5.30 21.42 -6.79
CA SER A 126 5.22 20.83 -5.45
C SER A 126 4.58 19.45 -5.54
N ILE A 127 5.05 18.51 -4.70
CA ILE A 127 4.54 17.14 -4.75
C ILE A 127 3.03 17.08 -4.50
N TYR A 128 2.48 17.95 -3.67
CA TYR A 128 1.02 18.01 -3.41
C TYR A 128 0.21 18.41 -4.65
N GLU A 129 0.79 19.13 -5.62
CA GLU A 129 0.10 19.51 -6.86
C GLU A 129 -0.07 18.33 -7.82
N ILE A 130 0.84 17.37 -7.78
CA ILE A 130 0.93 16.25 -8.73
C ILE A 130 0.67 14.88 -8.11
N ALA A 131 0.53 14.81 -6.79
CA ALA A 131 0.33 13.55 -6.08
C ALA A 131 -0.93 12.80 -6.53
N SER A 132 -0.83 11.50 -6.50
CA SER A 132 -1.93 10.57 -6.76
C SER A 132 -1.71 9.26 -5.98
N SER A 133 -2.66 8.34 -6.06
CA SER A 133 -2.57 7.01 -5.47
C SER A 133 -1.30 6.22 -5.85
N LYS A 134 -0.68 6.56 -7.00
CA LYS A 134 0.60 5.97 -7.44
C LYS A 134 1.76 6.34 -6.50
N LEU A 135 1.66 7.48 -5.80
CA LEU A 135 2.67 7.91 -4.84
C LEU A 135 2.79 6.92 -3.68
N ALA A 136 1.69 6.35 -3.20
CA ALA A 136 1.72 5.36 -2.12
C ALA A 136 2.59 4.15 -2.50
N ARG A 137 2.39 3.61 -3.69
CA ARG A 137 3.20 2.48 -4.18
C ARG A 137 4.67 2.86 -4.37
N LYS A 138 4.94 4.07 -4.89
CA LYS A 138 6.31 4.56 -5.02
C LYS A 138 6.98 4.71 -3.66
N THR A 139 6.28 5.27 -2.68
CA THR A 139 6.76 5.41 -1.30
C THR A 139 7.11 4.05 -0.69
N HIS A 140 6.25 3.05 -0.86
CA HIS A 140 6.54 1.69 -0.43
C HIS A 140 7.84 1.16 -1.03
N VAL A 141 7.98 1.23 -2.36
CA VAL A 141 9.19 0.76 -3.05
C VAL A 141 10.44 1.51 -2.58
N ASP A 142 10.36 2.83 -2.44
CA ASP A 142 11.48 3.66 -2.00
C ASP A 142 11.92 3.30 -0.56
N LEU A 143 10.97 2.99 0.33
CA LEU A 143 11.27 2.55 1.70
C LEU A 143 11.88 1.15 1.72
N MET A 144 11.31 0.21 0.97
CA MET A 144 11.83 -1.16 0.89
C MET A 144 13.25 -1.20 0.29
N ASN A 145 13.53 -0.35 -0.70
CA ASN A 145 14.88 -0.23 -1.29
C ASN A 145 15.94 0.23 -0.27
N LYS A 146 15.56 1.01 0.76
CA LYS A 146 16.50 1.45 1.81
C LYS A 146 17.02 0.30 2.67
N VAL A 147 16.26 -0.77 2.80
CA VAL A 147 16.66 -1.98 3.53
C VAL A 147 17.12 -3.09 2.57
N GLN A 148 17.49 -2.71 1.35
CA GLN A 148 18.03 -3.60 0.30
C GLN A 148 17.09 -4.75 -0.11
N ILE A 149 15.79 -4.53 -0.02
CA ILE A 149 14.81 -5.51 -0.46
C ILE A 149 14.39 -5.18 -1.89
N ASP A 150 14.55 -6.16 -2.76
CA ASP A 150 14.04 -6.05 -4.13
C ASP A 150 12.51 -5.85 -4.10
N LYS A 151 12.02 -5.00 -5.01
CA LYS A 151 10.58 -4.74 -5.24
C LYS A 151 9.73 -6.01 -5.43
N TYR A 152 10.35 -7.12 -5.76
CA TYR A 152 9.71 -8.42 -5.94
C TYR A 152 9.55 -9.17 -4.63
N ALA A 153 10.54 -9.11 -3.74
CA ALA A 153 10.43 -9.63 -2.38
C ALA A 153 9.37 -8.88 -1.56
N ALA A 154 9.10 -7.62 -1.90
CA ALA A 154 8.00 -6.84 -1.34
C ALA A 154 6.60 -7.27 -1.85
N GLY A 155 6.50 -8.31 -2.70
CA GLY A 155 5.20 -8.79 -3.21
C GLY A 155 4.55 -7.90 -4.25
N LEU A 156 5.27 -6.94 -4.85
CA LEU A 156 4.72 -5.94 -5.76
C LEU A 156 4.61 -6.38 -7.20
N HIS A 157 5.25 -7.46 -7.59
CA HIS A 157 5.24 -8.02 -8.93
C HIS A 157 5.08 -9.54 -8.91
N ALA A 158 4.33 -10.08 -9.87
CA ALA A 158 4.19 -11.52 -10.05
C ALA A 158 5.48 -12.14 -10.59
N LYS A 159 5.74 -13.41 -10.23
CA LYS A 159 6.78 -14.24 -10.85
C LYS A 159 6.62 -14.26 -12.38
N GLY A 160 7.72 -14.27 -13.12
CA GLY A 160 7.73 -14.47 -14.56
C GLY A 160 8.26 -13.31 -15.41
N SER A 161 8.79 -12.24 -14.81
CA SER A 161 9.54 -11.20 -15.53
C SER A 161 11.05 -11.43 -15.40
N GLY A 162 11.52 -12.50 -15.98
CA GLY A 162 12.92 -12.83 -16.40
C GLY A 162 14.08 -12.73 -15.40
N ALA A 163 14.09 -11.81 -14.45
CA ALA A 163 15.17 -11.67 -13.46
C ALA A 163 14.71 -11.99 -12.03
N VAL A 164 13.46 -12.38 -11.86
CA VAL A 164 12.68 -12.29 -10.61
C VAL A 164 12.68 -13.58 -9.81
N ASP A 165 12.89 -14.70 -10.48
CA ASP A 165 12.78 -16.03 -9.84
C ASP A 165 13.83 -16.29 -8.74
N ARG A 166 14.82 -15.42 -8.61
CA ARG A 166 15.89 -15.56 -7.62
C ARG A 166 15.54 -15.06 -6.21
N TYR A 167 14.46 -14.26 -6.05
CA TYR A 167 14.14 -13.59 -4.79
C TYR A 167 12.78 -13.96 -4.18
N THR A 168 12.11 -14.96 -4.72
CA THR A 168 10.78 -15.38 -4.26
C THR A 168 10.79 -16.32 -3.05
N GLY A 169 11.92 -16.45 -2.39
CA GLY A 169 12.12 -17.36 -1.27
C GLY A 169 11.78 -16.81 0.12
N LEU A 170 11.48 -15.49 0.25
CA LEU A 170 11.19 -14.91 1.58
C LEU A 170 9.78 -15.29 2.05
N GLY A 171 9.69 -15.92 3.22
CA GLY A 171 8.46 -16.20 3.93
C GLY A 171 7.75 -14.94 4.44
N ILE A 172 6.55 -15.11 5.01
CA ILE A 172 5.79 -13.99 5.60
C ILE A 172 6.59 -13.32 6.71
N LYS A 173 7.20 -14.11 7.60
CA LYS A 173 7.97 -13.61 8.75
C LYS A 173 9.16 -12.75 8.35
N GLU A 174 9.96 -13.24 7.41
CA GLU A 174 11.12 -12.49 6.92
C GLU A 174 10.71 -11.16 6.28
N ARG A 175 9.66 -11.18 5.43
CA ARG A 175 9.12 -9.95 4.83
C ARG A 175 8.56 -9.00 5.88
N PHE A 176 7.91 -9.53 6.91
CA PHE A 176 7.38 -8.72 8.02
C PHE A 176 8.49 -7.98 8.76
N ILE A 177 9.56 -8.70 9.15
CA ILE A 177 10.72 -8.10 9.83
C ILE A 177 11.32 -6.97 8.98
N LEU A 178 11.54 -7.24 7.69
CA LEU A 178 12.12 -6.27 6.78
C LEU A 178 11.19 -5.06 6.54
N MET A 179 9.89 -5.27 6.43
CA MET A 179 8.91 -4.18 6.34
C MET A 179 8.88 -3.35 7.62
N CYS A 180 8.91 -3.97 8.80
CA CYS A 180 8.99 -3.24 10.07
C CYS A 180 10.25 -2.36 10.12
N ALA A 181 11.41 -2.88 9.70
CA ALA A 181 12.64 -2.10 9.60
C ALA A 181 12.53 -0.94 8.59
N ALA A 182 11.96 -1.20 7.39
CA ALA A 182 11.78 -0.19 6.35
C ALA A 182 10.87 0.97 6.77
N PHE A 183 9.84 0.67 7.53
CA PHE A 183 8.84 1.64 8.00
C PHE A 183 9.12 2.18 9.40
N GLY A 184 10.15 1.68 10.09
CA GLY A 184 10.53 2.13 11.42
C GLY A 184 9.49 1.81 12.49
N CYS A 185 8.85 0.64 12.43
CA CYS A 185 7.87 0.19 13.42
C CYS A 185 8.29 -1.11 14.11
N ASN A 186 7.74 -1.35 15.30
CA ASN A 186 7.99 -2.56 16.06
C ASN A 186 7.27 -3.76 15.43
N GLN A 187 7.87 -4.94 15.59
CA GLN A 187 7.23 -6.21 15.33
C GLN A 187 6.15 -6.47 16.38
N TYR A 188 5.15 -7.27 16.03
CA TYR A 188 4.06 -7.70 16.91
C TYR A 188 3.48 -9.00 16.37
N GLU A 189 2.74 -9.69 17.20
CA GLU A 189 2.02 -10.91 16.85
C GLU A 189 0.54 -10.76 17.23
N VAL A 190 -0.33 -11.50 16.57
CA VAL A 190 -1.78 -11.53 16.85
C VAL A 190 -2.26 -12.96 17.02
N ASP A 191 -3.36 -13.11 17.76
CA ASP A 191 -4.12 -14.34 17.82
C ASP A 191 -5.09 -14.48 16.62
N ASP A 192 -5.86 -15.58 16.59
CA ASP A 192 -6.81 -15.87 15.50
C ASP A 192 -7.94 -14.85 15.37
N ASP A 193 -8.23 -14.09 16.41
CA ASP A 193 -9.22 -13.00 16.41
C ASP A 193 -8.63 -11.65 16.00
N LEU A 194 -7.37 -11.62 15.58
CA LEU A 194 -6.60 -10.42 15.30
C LEU A 194 -6.37 -9.55 16.55
N SER A 195 -6.34 -10.11 17.75
CA SER A 195 -5.94 -9.37 18.96
C SER A 195 -4.44 -9.45 19.14
N VAL A 196 -3.80 -8.33 19.51
CA VAL A 196 -2.34 -8.30 19.73
C VAL A 196 -2.01 -9.15 20.95
N MET A 197 -1.05 -10.06 20.77
CA MET A 197 -0.48 -10.84 21.87
C MET A 197 0.58 -10.01 22.61
N GLU A 198 0.53 -10.05 23.95
CA GLU A 198 1.50 -9.38 24.83
C GLU A 198 2.80 -10.20 24.99
#